data_ae35cafd84fcdd9a1326cfe43332e06b
#
_entry.id   ae35cafd84fcdd9a1326cfe43332e06b
#
_cell.length_a   1.000
_cell.length_b   1.000
_cell.length_c   1.000
_cell.angle_alpha   90.00
_cell.angle_beta   90.00
_cell.angle_gamma   90.00
#
_symmetry.space_group_name_H-M   'P 1'
#
loop_
_entity.id
_entity.type
_entity.pdbx_description
1 polymer ?
#
loop_
_entity_poly.entity_id
_entity_poly.type
_entity_poly.pdbx_seq_one_letter_code
_entity_poly.pdbx_strand_id
1 'polypeptide(L)'
;MTKTRKNFLFLLLIFFSVYCSFVIGRGWDEEHLLKQGRIAVNYLFSLGKIEDEIFRREFYSPIYYSLKYLLIQSFPIKYHIEASHIINLFFSFGVIIGLKKLCKEFFNNDVANIAFIILFFFPAFN
;
A
#
# COMPACT_ATOMS: atom_id res chain seq x y z
N MET A 1 7.63 21.73 -19.81
CA MET A 1 8.06 20.32 -20.00
C MET A 1 7.13 19.65 -20.98
N THR A 2 7.63 19.03 -22.05
CA THR A 2 6.79 18.36 -23.07
C THR A 2 6.05 17.16 -22.47
N LYS A 3 4.87 16.82 -23.01
CA LYS A 3 4.04 15.67 -22.53
C LYS A 3 4.84 14.37 -22.49
N THR A 4 5.72 14.16 -23.48
CA THR A 4 6.58 12.98 -23.58
C THR A 4 7.58 12.89 -22.42
N ARG A 5 8.23 13.99 -22.04
CA ARG A 5 9.17 14.02 -20.90
C ARG A 5 8.47 13.75 -19.57
N LYS A 6 7.24 14.25 -19.39
CA LYS A 6 6.43 13.97 -18.18
C LYS A 6 6.09 12.48 -18.06
N ASN A 7 5.67 11.86 -19.16
CA ASN A 7 5.35 10.42 -19.18
C ASN A 7 6.59 9.56 -18.93
N PHE A 8 7.72 9.91 -19.50
CA PHE A 8 8.98 9.20 -19.28
C PHE A 8 9.43 9.26 -17.82
N LEU A 9 9.37 10.43 -17.19
CA LEU A 9 9.70 10.61 -15.76
C LEU A 9 8.76 9.78 -14.87
N PHE A 10 7.47 9.78 -15.18
CA PHE A 10 6.49 9.00 -14.45
C PHE A 10 6.76 7.49 -14.53
N LEU A 11 7.07 6.97 -15.72
CA LEU A 11 7.47 5.57 -15.92
C LEU A 11 8.73 5.23 -15.14
N LEU A 12 9.74 6.09 -15.17
CA LEU A 12 11.00 5.89 -14.45
C LEU A 12 10.75 5.82 -12.94
N LEU A 13 9.89 6.68 -12.38
CA LEU A 13 9.52 6.64 -10.97
C LEU A 13 8.77 5.35 -10.60
N ILE A 14 7.85 4.87 -11.46
CA ILE A 14 7.17 3.59 -11.25
C ILE A 14 8.18 2.44 -11.22
N PHE A 15 9.06 2.36 -12.23
CA PHE A 15 10.08 1.30 -12.27
C PHE A 15 11.00 1.32 -11.06
N PHE A 16 11.43 2.51 -10.64
CA PHE A 16 12.24 2.67 -9.44
C PHE A 16 11.50 2.20 -8.18
N SER A 17 10.23 2.57 -8.00
CA SER A 17 9.42 2.14 -6.85
C SER A 17 9.21 0.63 -6.83
N VAL A 18 8.94 0.02 -7.99
CA VAL A 18 8.83 -1.45 -8.11
C VAL A 18 10.15 -2.12 -7.76
N TYR A 19 11.27 -1.62 -8.28
CA TYR A 19 12.60 -2.13 -7.91
C TYR A 19 12.84 -2.05 -6.39
N CYS A 20 12.55 -0.90 -5.77
CA CYS A 20 12.67 -0.74 -4.33
C CYS A 20 11.81 -1.76 -3.55
N SER A 21 10.60 -2.07 -4.02
CA SER A 21 9.72 -3.05 -3.39
C SER A 21 10.31 -4.47 -3.34
N PHE A 22 11.22 -4.81 -4.25
CA PHE A 22 11.95 -6.09 -4.24
C PHE A 22 13.23 -6.07 -3.43
N VAL A 23 13.87 -4.91 -3.29
CA VAL A 23 15.18 -4.78 -2.63
C VAL A 23 15.04 -4.45 -1.14
N ILE A 24 13.96 -3.78 -0.76
CA ILE A 24 13.68 -3.47 0.65
C ILE A 24 13.39 -4.77 1.39
N GLY A 25 14.18 -5.03 2.42
CA GLY A 25 13.99 -6.19 3.30
C GLY A 25 12.74 -6.08 4.17
N ARG A 26 12.47 -7.13 4.95
CA ARG A 26 11.35 -7.19 5.89
C ARG A 26 11.40 -6.04 6.90
N GLY A 27 10.30 -5.28 7.01
CA GLY A 27 10.08 -4.32 8.09
C GLY A 27 9.94 -5.04 9.45
N TRP A 28 10.37 -4.41 10.52
CA TRP A 28 10.35 -5.00 11.88
C TRP A 28 8.94 -5.35 12.37
N ASP A 29 7.92 -4.64 11.91
CA ASP A 29 6.51 -4.80 12.26
C ASP A 29 5.69 -5.60 11.23
N GLU A 30 6.25 -5.91 10.07
CA GLU A 30 5.52 -6.50 8.95
C GLU A 30 4.95 -7.88 9.27
N GLU A 31 5.70 -8.70 10.00
CA GLU A 31 5.23 -10.02 10.44
C GLU A 31 4.04 -9.90 11.40
N HIS A 32 4.10 -8.93 12.30
CA HIS A 32 3.04 -8.64 13.24
C HIS A 32 1.75 -8.20 12.51
N LEU A 33 1.88 -7.30 11.54
CA LEU A 33 0.76 -6.81 10.74
C LEU A 33 0.13 -7.89 9.86
N LEU A 34 0.93 -8.81 9.30
CA LEU A 34 0.42 -9.97 8.57
C LEU A 34 -0.32 -10.95 9.49
N LYS A 35 0.18 -11.15 10.72
CA LYS A 35 -0.50 -11.96 11.73
C LYS A 35 -1.86 -11.34 12.11
N GLN A 36 -1.92 -10.03 12.28
CA GLN A 36 -3.19 -9.32 12.53
C GLN A 36 -4.18 -9.50 11.38
N GLY A 37 -3.73 -9.41 10.13
CA GLY A 37 -4.57 -9.67 8.96
C GLY A 37 -5.18 -11.09 8.99
N ARG A 38 -4.37 -12.11 9.33
CA ARG A 38 -4.84 -13.48 9.49
C ARG A 38 -5.89 -13.63 10.59
N ILE A 39 -5.66 -13.02 11.74
CA ILE A 39 -6.59 -13.05 12.87
C ILE A 39 -7.91 -12.39 12.50
N ALA A 40 -7.87 -11.22 11.86
CA ALA A 40 -9.05 -10.50 11.41
C ALA A 40 -9.86 -11.31 10.38
N VAL A 41 -9.19 -11.99 9.44
CA VAL A 41 -9.84 -12.88 8.47
C VAL A 41 -10.52 -14.05 9.18
N ASN A 42 -9.84 -14.71 10.11
CA ASN A 42 -10.41 -15.83 10.89
C ASN A 42 -11.63 -15.38 11.71
N TYR A 43 -11.56 -14.20 12.32
CA TYR A 43 -12.69 -13.61 13.04
C TYR A 43 -13.90 -13.37 12.13
N LEU A 44 -13.68 -12.79 10.95
CA LEU A 44 -14.74 -12.53 9.98
C LEU A 44 -15.37 -13.83 9.47
N PHE A 45 -14.56 -14.82 9.09
CA PHE A 45 -15.08 -16.11 8.59
C PHE A 45 -15.74 -16.98 9.66
N SER A 46 -15.35 -16.81 10.93
CA SER A 46 -16.02 -17.48 12.05
C SER A 46 -17.28 -16.77 12.54
N LEU A 47 -17.69 -15.66 11.90
CA LEU A 47 -18.80 -14.81 12.33
C LEU A 47 -18.64 -14.33 13.78
N GLY A 48 -17.43 -13.99 14.17
CA GLY A 48 -17.12 -13.48 15.50
C GLY A 48 -17.00 -14.53 16.61
N LYS A 49 -16.98 -15.84 16.28
CA LYS A 49 -16.87 -16.91 17.28
C LYS A 49 -15.45 -17.15 17.79
N ILE A 50 -14.44 -16.83 16.98
CA ILE A 50 -13.03 -16.97 17.37
C ILE A 50 -12.57 -15.58 17.82
N GLU A 51 -12.43 -15.40 19.13
CA GLU A 51 -11.84 -14.20 19.71
C GLU A 51 -10.36 -14.47 20.01
N ASP A 52 -9.48 -13.61 19.48
CA ASP A 52 -8.07 -13.56 19.85
C ASP A 52 -7.85 -12.30 20.70
N GLU A 53 -7.11 -12.43 21.81
CA GLU A 53 -6.77 -11.29 22.67
C GLU A 53 -6.03 -10.17 21.91
N ILE A 54 -5.26 -10.53 20.88
CA ILE A 54 -4.54 -9.58 20.03
C ILE A 54 -5.51 -8.69 19.25
N PHE A 55 -6.64 -9.25 18.78
CA PHE A 55 -7.65 -8.48 18.06
C PHE A 55 -8.32 -7.41 18.95
N ARG A 56 -8.39 -7.64 20.24
CA ARG A 56 -8.98 -6.68 21.20
C ARG A 56 -8.04 -5.52 21.56
N ARG A 57 -6.72 -5.72 21.47
CA ARG A 57 -5.73 -4.75 21.99
C ARG A 57 -5.17 -3.80 20.92
N GLU A 58 -5.18 -4.18 19.66
CA GLU A 58 -4.47 -3.47 18.60
C GLU A 58 -5.38 -3.19 17.40
N PHE A 59 -5.92 -1.98 17.36
CA PHE A 59 -6.81 -1.53 16.27
C PHE A 59 -6.02 -0.88 15.12
N TYR A 60 -5.22 -1.66 14.41
CA TYR A 60 -4.71 -1.23 13.13
C TYR A 60 -5.66 -1.68 12.01
N SER A 61 -6.22 -0.75 11.26
CA SER A 61 -7.00 -0.91 10.01
C SER A 61 -7.33 -2.39 9.63
N PRO A 62 -8.24 -3.08 10.36
CA PRO A 62 -8.46 -4.52 10.19
C PRO A 62 -8.88 -4.88 8.77
N ILE A 63 -9.64 -4.02 8.09
CA ILE A 63 -10.10 -4.22 6.71
C ILE A 63 -8.92 -4.27 5.75
N TYR A 64 -7.97 -3.33 5.86
CA TYR A 64 -6.79 -3.28 4.99
C TYR A 64 -5.91 -4.51 5.18
N TYR A 65 -5.59 -4.89 6.41
CA TYR A 65 -4.74 -6.04 6.68
C TYR A 65 -5.41 -7.37 6.35
N SER A 66 -6.73 -7.50 6.51
CA SER A 66 -7.49 -8.66 6.06
C SER A 66 -7.41 -8.81 4.54
N LEU A 67 -7.66 -7.73 3.80
CA LEU A 67 -7.57 -7.73 2.35
C LEU A 67 -6.15 -8.05 1.87
N LYS A 68 -5.15 -7.40 2.48
CA LYS A 68 -3.73 -7.64 2.19
C LYS A 68 -3.37 -9.10 2.45
N TYR A 69 -3.78 -9.67 3.58
CA TYR A 69 -3.53 -11.08 3.91
C TYR A 69 -4.15 -12.02 2.87
N LEU A 70 -5.40 -11.81 2.49
CA LEU A 70 -6.07 -12.63 1.46
C LEU A 70 -5.36 -12.55 0.10
N LEU A 71 -4.93 -11.35 -0.32
CA LEU A 71 -4.20 -11.17 -1.57
C LEU A 71 -2.85 -11.88 -1.55
N ILE A 72 -2.12 -11.82 -0.44
CA ILE A 72 -0.81 -12.45 -0.28
C ILE A 72 -0.91 -13.99 -0.36
N GLN A 73 -2.00 -14.58 0.12
CA GLN A 73 -2.21 -16.04 0.05
C GLN A 73 -2.25 -16.59 -1.39
N SER A 74 -2.45 -15.74 -2.38
CA SER A 74 -2.38 -16.12 -3.81
C SER A 74 -0.95 -16.33 -4.31
N PHE A 75 0.06 -15.98 -3.50
CA PHE A 75 1.48 -16.11 -3.85
C PHE A 75 2.16 -17.23 -3.06
N PRO A 76 3.25 -17.82 -3.57
CA PRO A 76 4.05 -18.78 -2.80
C PRO A 76 4.64 -18.13 -1.54
N ILE A 77 4.71 -18.87 -0.43
CA ILE A 77 5.13 -18.38 0.89
C ILE A 77 6.46 -17.62 0.86
N LYS A 78 7.41 -18.11 0.04
CA LYS A 78 8.73 -17.47 -0.09
C LYS A 78 8.70 -16.04 -0.64
N TYR A 79 7.61 -15.62 -1.29
CA TYR A 79 7.44 -14.29 -1.88
C TYR A 79 6.40 -13.43 -1.14
N HIS A 80 5.96 -13.85 0.04
CA HIS A 80 4.93 -13.11 0.78
C HIS A 80 5.36 -11.69 1.16
N ILE A 81 6.65 -11.46 1.40
CA ILE A 81 7.19 -10.13 1.75
C ILE A 81 7.16 -9.23 0.52
N GLU A 82 7.71 -9.68 -0.60
CA GLU A 82 7.73 -8.93 -1.84
C GLU A 82 6.30 -8.65 -2.34
N ALA A 83 5.41 -9.63 -2.25
CA ALA A 83 3.99 -9.45 -2.56
C ALA A 83 3.33 -8.41 -1.65
N SER A 84 3.66 -8.41 -0.36
CA SER A 84 3.24 -7.42 0.62
C SER A 84 3.64 -6.00 0.20
N HIS A 85 4.90 -5.81 -0.20
CA HIS A 85 5.41 -4.52 -0.66
C HIS A 85 4.75 -4.04 -1.96
N ILE A 86 4.55 -4.95 -2.92
CA ILE A 86 3.87 -4.62 -4.18
C ILE A 86 2.41 -4.23 -3.94
N ILE A 87 1.70 -4.94 -3.05
CA ILE A 87 0.33 -4.61 -2.68
C ILE A 87 0.28 -3.21 -2.02
N ASN A 88 1.19 -2.92 -1.08
CA ASN A 88 1.29 -1.60 -0.47
C ASN A 88 1.54 -0.52 -1.52
N LEU A 89 2.47 -0.75 -2.44
CA LEU A 89 2.80 0.16 -3.53
C LEU A 89 1.58 0.44 -4.42
N PHE A 90 0.81 -0.60 -4.75
CA PHE A 90 -0.41 -0.46 -5.55
C PHE A 90 -1.45 0.43 -4.86
N PHE A 91 -1.71 0.22 -3.56
CA PHE A 91 -2.63 1.06 -2.79
C PHE A 91 -2.10 2.49 -2.65
N SER A 92 -0.80 2.68 -2.42
CA SER A 92 -0.16 4.00 -2.35
C SER A 92 -0.34 4.77 -3.65
N PHE A 93 -0.11 4.14 -4.80
CA PHE A 93 -0.37 4.78 -6.10
C PHE A 93 -1.84 5.12 -6.29
N GLY A 94 -2.77 4.27 -5.85
CA GLY A 94 -4.21 4.57 -5.87
C GLY A 94 -4.54 5.85 -5.10
N VAL A 95 -4.01 5.99 -3.89
CA VAL A 95 -4.18 7.18 -3.05
C VAL A 95 -3.56 8.42 -3.70
N ILE A 96 -2.31 8.34 -4.17
CA ILE A 96 -1.60 9.48 -4.78
C ILE A 96 -2.33 9.96 -6.05
N ILE A 97 -2.78 9.03 -6.90
CA ILE A 97 -3.53 9.37 -8.12
C ILE A 97 -4.90 9.95 -7.78
N GLY A 98 -5.58 9.40 -6.77
CA GLY A 98 -6.86 9.91 -6.28
C GLY A 98 -6.73 11.35 -5.77
N LEU A 99 -5.73 11.62 -4.93
CA LEU A 99 -5.44 12.96 -4.42
C LEU A 99 -5.06 13.93 -5.54
N LYS A 100 -4.27 13.49 -6.53
CA LYS A 100 -3.98 14.32 -7.71
C LYS A 100 -5.24 14.72 -8.46
N LYS A 101 -6.18 13.80 -8.68
CA LYS A 101 -7.46 14.09 -9.32
C LYS A 101 -8.28 15.08 -8.48
N LEU A 102 -8.35 14.85 -7.17
CA LEU A 102 -9.06 15.74 -6.25
C LEU A 102 -8.47 17.17 -6.27
N CYS A 103 -7.15 17.29 -6.18
CA CYS A 103 -6.48 18.59 -6.28
C CYS A 103 -6.74 19.30 -7.60
N LYS A 104 -6.89 18.54 -8.69
CA LYS A 104 -7.22 19.11 -9.99
C LYS A 104 -8.65 19.68 -10.04
N GLU A 105 -9.61 19.05 -9.35
CA GLU A 105 -11.01 19.53 -9.27
C GLU A 105 -11.12 20.81 -8.43
N PHE A 106 -10.43 20.89 -7.30
CA PHE A 106 -10.55 22.03 -6.39
C PHE A 106 -9.62 23.20 -6.72
N PHE A 107 -8.52 22.95 -7.42
CA PHE A 107 -7.50 23.97 -7.71
C PHE A 107 -7.19 23.99 -9.22
N ASN A 108 -5.94 23.71 -9.58
CA ASN A 108 -5.49 23.68 -10.96
C ASN A 108 -4.48 22.54 -11.22
N ASN A 109 -4.09 22.36 -12.49
CA ASN A 109 -3.16 21.31 -12.88
C ASN A 109 -1.77 21.46 -12.24
N ASP A 110 -1.31 22.67 -11.96
CA ASP A 110 0.03 22.88 -11.40
C ASP A 110 0.06 22.49 -9.93
N VAL A 111 -0.95 22.88 -9.16
CA VAL A 111 -1.13 22.43 -7.76
C VAL A 111 -1.27 20.93 -7.70
N ALA A 112 -2.05 20.31 -8.58
CA ALA A 112 -2.21 18.86 -8.63
C ALA A 112 -0.89 18.12 -8.93
N ASN A 113 -0.03 18.67 -9.80
CA ASN A 113 1.28 18.09 -10.09
C ASN A 113 2.26 18.25 -8.93
N ILE A 114 2.26 19.39 -8.25
CA ILE A 114 3.08 19.63 -7.06
C ILE A 114 2.64 18.68 -5.93
N ALA A 115 1.34 18.57 -5.66
CA ALA A 115 0.81 17.65 -4.66
C ALA A 115 1.21 16.19 -4.96
N PHE A 116 1.14 15.76 -6.23
CA PHE A 116 1.58 14.44 -6.64
C PHE A 116 3.07 14.20 -6.33
N ILE A 117 3.94 15.16 -6.65
CA ILE A 117 5.39 15.04 -6.41
C ILE A 117 5.67 14.98 -4.90
N ILE A 118 5.06 15.88 -4.12
CA ILE A 118 5.26 15.91 -2.66
C ILE A 118 4.84 14.58 -2.04
N LEU A 119 3.65 14.08 -2.38
CA LEU A 119 3.13 12.82 -1.83
C LEU A 119 3.95 11.61 -2.29
N PHE A 120 4.44 11.61 -3.53
CA PHE A 120 5.28 10.54 -4.03
C PHE A 120 6.60 10.39 -3.24
N PHE A 121 7.20 11.51 -2.84
CA PHE A 121 8.44 11.51 -2.04
C PHE A 121 8.22 11.53 -0.53
N PHE A 122 6.96 11.53 -0.08
CA PHE A 122 6.68 11.54 1.35
C PHE A 122 6.93 10.16 1.97
N PRO A 123 7.80 10.04 3.00
CA PRO A 123 8.24 8.74 3.53
C PRO A 123 7.14 7.82 4.04
N ALA A 124 5.98 8.38 4.42
CA ALA A 124 4.84 7.58 4.91
C ALA A 124 4.08 6.84 3.80
N PHE A 125 4.36 7.13 2.52
CA PHE A 125 3.72 6.49 1.37
C PHE A 125 4.65 5.55 0.59
N ASN A 126 5.91 5.42 1.02
CA ASN A 126 6.90 4.53 0.42
C ASN A 126 7.28 3.38 1.35
#